data_a16fad19ac0b0c0a09478fbb0ee91748
#
_entry.id   a16fad19ac0b0c0a09478fbb0ee91748
#
_cell.length_a   1.000
_cell.length_b   1.000
_cell.length_c   1.000
_cell.angle_alpha   90.00
_cell.angle_beta   90.00
_cell.angle_gamma   90.00
#
_symmetry.space_group_name_H-M   'P 1'
#
loop_
_entity.id
_entity.type
_entity.pdbx_description
1 polymer ?
#
loop_
_entity_poly.entity_id
_entity_poly.type
_entity_poly.pdbx_seq_one_letter_code
_entity_poly.pdbx_strand_id
1 'polypeptide(L)'
;MESSTDERGAAADAAGASSGTAHAVAGAPRSPASSLRGLKVLVIDDSKTIRRTAETLLSKEGCEVFTAVDGFDALAKIADHQPDIVFVDIMMPRLDGYQTCALIKHNKVFRSIPVIMLSSKDGLFDRARGRIVGSEHYLTKPFTKDELLSAIESHIGR
;
A
#
# COMPACT_ATOMS: atom_id res chain seq x y z
N MET A 1 2.59 -6.39 21.67
CA MET A 1 2.79 -6.19 22.22
C MET A 1 2.98 -5.83 22.68
N GLU A 2 3.26 -5.52 21.91
CA GLU A 2 3.66 -5.13 22.37
C GLU A 2 3.70 -4.57 22.65
N SER A 3 3.97 -4.61 22.21
CA SER A 3 4.21 -4.14 22.70
C SER A 3 4.39 -3.72 23.00
N SER A 4 4.64 -3.63 22.51
CA SER A 4 5.01 -3.28 23.05
C SER A 4 5.30 -2.89 23.37
N THR A 5 5.59 -2.82 22.94
CA THR A 5 6.03 -2.52 23.51
C THR A 5 6.45 -2.26 23.74
N ASP A 6 6.83 -2.31 23.30
CA ASP A 6 7.32 -2.16 23.83
C ASP A 6 7.65 -1.95 23.88
N GLU A 7 7.82 -1.96 23.32
CA GLU A 7 8.31 -1.84 23.70
C GLU A 7 8.49 -1.45 23.59
N ARG A 8 8.59 -1.61 23.32
CA ARG A 8 8.93 -1.37 23.46
C ARG A 8 8.99 -0.65 23.60
N GLY A 9 9.25 -1.09 22.93
CA GLY A 9 9.53 -0.44 23.19
C GLY A 9 9.68 0.10 23.28
N ALA A 10 9.81 0.20 22.83
CA ALA A 10 10.00 0.80 23.13
C ALA A 10 10.22 1.34 23.12
N ALA A 11 10.32 1.31 22.60
CA ALA A 11 10.57 1.88 22.88
C ALA A 11 10.76 2.32 22.86
N ALA A 12 10.89 2.32 22.39
CA ALA A 12 11.11 2.79 22.67
C ALA A 12 11.24 3.14 22.71
N ASP A 13 11.63 3.13 22.42
CA ASP A 13 11.83 3.48 22.80
C ASP A 13 11.71 4.07 22.88
N ALA A 14 11.49 4.33 22.25
CA ALA A 14 11.57 4.87 22.51
C ALA A 14 11.54 5.35 22.64
N ALA A 15 11.61 5.35 22.34
CA ALA A 15 11.62 5.79 22.61
C ALA A 15 11.46 6.23 22.67
N GLY A 16 11.56 6.10 22.55
CA GLY A 16 11.49 6.51 22.71
C GLY A 16 11.25 6.90 22.62
N ALA A 17 11.20 7.12 22.52
CA ALA A 17 11.06 7.50 22.54
C ALA A 17 10.72 7.87 22.44
N SER A 18 10.75 7.98 22.38
CA SER A 18 10.50 8.37 22.31
C SER A 18 10.12 8.74 22.16
N SER A 19 10.23 8.80 22.14
CA SER A 19 9.94 9.27 21.83
C SER A 19 9.68 9.83 21.57
N GLY A 20 9.77 9.98 21.64
CA GLY A 20 9.63 10.61 21.05
C GLY A 20 9.50 11.16 20.53
N THR A 21 9.53 11.50 20.16
CA THR A 21 9.38 12.00 19.48
C THR A 21 9.32 12.57 18.91
N ALA A 22 9.64 12.56 18.71
CA ALA A 22 9.72 13.33 17.94
C ALA A 22 8.97 13.76 17.17
N HIS A 23 8.83 14.10 16.93
CA HIS A 23 8.11 14.43 16.28
C HIS A 23 7.93 14.84 15.43
N ALA A 24 7.67 14.66 15.51
CA ALA A 24 7.62 14.88 14.12
C ALA A 24 7.60 16.35 13.73
N VAL A 25 8.68 16.80 13.34
CA VAL A 25 8.81 18.11 12.74
C VAL A 25 8.40 17.99 11.27
N ALA A 26 7.65 18.95 10.76
CA ALA A 26 7.31 18.98 9.33
C ALA A 26 8.60 18.93 8.51
N GLY A 27 8.64 18.01 7.54
CA GLY A 27 9.81 17.82 6.72
C GLY A 27 10.87 16.94 7.31
N ALA A 28 10.67 16.43 8.52
CA ALA A 28 11.63 15.52 9.12
C ALA A 28 11.74 14.23 8.29
N PRO A 29 12.94 13.66 8.19
CA PRO A 29 13.08 12.39 7.46
C PRO A 29 12.28 11.29 8.11
N ARG A 30 11.74 10.41 7.28
CA ARG A 30 10.98 9.27 7.77
C ARG A 30 11.92 8.25 8.38
N SER A 31 11.61 7.82 9.58
CA SER A 31 12.41 6.83 10.28
C SER A 31 12.11 5.42 9.77
N PRO A 32 13.11 4.51 9.72
CA PRO A 32 12.82 3.09 9.48
C PRO A 32 11.90 2.47 10.54
N ALA A 33 11.80 3.11 11.71
CA ALA A 33 10.89 2.67 12.77
C ALA A 33 9.51 3.30 12.65
N SER A 34 9.16 3.83 11.49
CA SER A 34 7.88 4.47 11.24
C SER A 34 6.72 3.47 11.30
N SER A 35 5.50 4.01 11.20
CA SER A 35 4.28 3.21 11.20
C SER A 35 4.19 2.22 10.03
N LEU A 36 5.07 2.33 9.04
CA LEU A 36 5.06 1.44 7.89
C LEU A 36 5.80 0.12 8.13
N ARG A 37 6.57 0.03 9.20
CA ARG A 37 7.35 -1.17 9.49
C ARG A 37 6.44 -2.37 9.71
N GLY A 38 6.70 -3.46 8.98
CA GLY A 38 5.90 -4.67 9.05
C GLY A 38 4.57 -4.62 8.32
N LEU A 39 4.25 -3.48 7.71
CA LEU A 39 3.02 -3.35 6.94
C LEU A 39 3.07 -4.24 5.72
N LYS A 40 2.00 -4.99 5.47
CA LYS A 40 1.91 -5.86 4.30
C LYS A 40 1.30 -5.10 3.14
N VAL A 41 2.03 -5.02 2.04
CA VAL A 41 1.61 -4.28 0.85
C VAL A 41 1.60 -5.23 -0.34
N LEU A 42 0.51 -5.24 -1.08
CA LEU A 42 0.42 -6.00 -2.33
C LEU A 42 0.43 -5.02 -3.50
N VAL A 43 1.31 -5.26 -4.46
CA VAL A 43 1.41 -4.44 -5.69
C VAL A 43 1.08 -5.32 -6.89
N ILE A 44 0.02 -4.94 -7.59
CA ILE A 44 -0.50 -5.69 -8.74
C ILE A 44 -0.27 -4.88 -10.00
N ASP A 45 0.62 -5.34 -10.86
CA ASP A 45 0.94 -4.65 -12.11
C ASP A 45 1.56 -5.68 -13.06
N ASP A 46 1.17 -5.65 -14.33
CA ASP A 46 1.76 -6.56 -15.31
C ASP A 46 3.17 -6.14 -15.71
N SER A 47 3.59 -4.92 -15.37
CA SER A 47 4.93 -4.43 -15.62
C SER A 47 5.89 -4.87 -14.52
N LYS A 48 6.88 -5.66 -14.88
CA LYS A 48 7.93 -6.10 -13.96
C LYS A 48 8.69 -4.92 -13.37
N THR A 49 8.94 -3.88 -14.19
CA THR A 49 9.66 -2.69 -13.74
C THR A 49 8.90 -1.97 -12.62
N ILE A 50 7.59 -1.81 -12.79
CA ILE A 50 6.77 -1.15 -11.77
C ILE A 50 6.75 -1.98 -10.48
N ARG A 51 6.55 -3.30 -10.60
CA ARG A 51 6.56 -4.18 -9.42
C ARG A 51 7.88 -4.07 -8.64
N ARG A 52 9.01 -4.12 -9.36
CA ARG A 52 10.33 -4.03 -8.72
C ARG A 52 10.58 -2.67 -8.09
N THR A 53 10.18 -1.59 -8.78
CA THR A 53 10.34 -0.25 -8.25
C THR A 53 9.58 -0.10 -6.93
N ALA A 54 8.32 -0.47 -6.92
CA ALA A 54 7.51 -0.38 -5.71
C ALA A 54 8.07 -1.26 -4.60
N GLU A 55 8.45 -2.49 -4.92
CA GLU A 55 9.02 -3.41 -3.94
C GLU A 55 10.28 -2.85 -3.30
N THR A 56 11.18 -2.31 -4.13
CA THR A 56 12.44 -1.73 -3.63
C THR A 56 12.18 -0.55 -2.71
N LEU A 57 11.32 0.37 -3.14
CA LEU A 57 11.00 1.57 -2.36
C LEU A 57 10.36 1.22 -1.02
N LEU A 58 9.40 0.32 -1.05
CA LEU A 58 8.63 -0.02 0.16
C LEU A 58 9.41 -0.92 1.10
N SER A 59 10.22 -1.84 0.58
CA SER A 59 11.04 -2.70 1.43
C SER A 59 12.03 -1.89 2.25
N LYS A 60 12.56 -0.82 1.69
CA LYS A 60 13.47 0.07 2.42
C LYS A 60 12.79 0.77 3.59
N GLU A 61 11.48 0.90 3.54
CA GLU A 61 10.70 1.51 4.62
C GLU A 61 10.22 0.46 5.65
N GLY A 62 10.64 -0.78 5.49
CA GLY A 62 10.28 -1.83 6.43
C GLY A 62 8.99 -2.57 6.10
N CYS A 63 8.37 -2.29 4.97
CA CYS A 63 7.17 -2.99 4.54
C CYS A 63 7.49 -4.41 4.08
N GLU A 64 6.55 -5.30 4.29
CA GLU A 64 6.58 -6.64 3.71
C GLU A 64 5.79 -6.56 2.40
N VAL A 65 6.48 -6.71 1.27
CA VAL A 65 5.87 -6.46 -0.04
C VAL A 65 5.64 -7.77 -0.79
N PHE A 66 4.42 -7.93 -1.27
CA PHE A 66 4.02 -9.02 -2.15
C PHE A 66 3.68 -8.42 -3.50
N THR A 67 3.93 -9.15 -4.58
CA THR A 67 3.62 -8.69 -5.92
C THR A 67 2.76 -9.70 -6.65
N ALA A 68 1.94 -9.21 -7.58
CA ALA A 68 1.11 -10.05 -8.43
C ALA A 68 1.15 -9.50 -9.85
N VAL A 69 1.04 -10.39 -10.83
CA VAL A 69 1.18 -10.03 -12.24
C VAL A 69 -0.16 -9.71 -12.91
N ASP A 70 -1.26 -10.16 -12.32
CA ASP A 70 -2.60 -9.90 -12.84
C ASP A 70 -3.62 -10.01 -11.72
N GLY A 71 -4.90 -9.77 -12.07
CA GLY A 71 -5.97 -9.77 -11.06
C GLY A 71 -6.22 -11.14 -10.44
N PHE A 72 -6.05 -12.22 -11.20
CA PHE A 72 -6.28 -13.56 -10.66
C PHE A 72 -5.18 -13.94 -9.68
N ASP A 73 -3.92 -13.66 -10.02
CA ASP A 73 -2.79 -13.87 -9.13
C ASP A 73 -2.97 -13.04 -7.85
N ALA A 74 -3.50 -11.82 -8.02
CA ALA A 74 -3.75 -10.92 -6.90
C ALA A 74 -4.76 -11.50 -5.91
N LEU A 75 -5.85 -12.05 -6.39
CA LEU A 75 -6.88 -12.62 -5.51
C LEU A 75 -6.31 -13.78 -4.68
N ALA A 76 -5.47 -14.61 -5.30
CA ALA A 76 -4.80 -15.69 -4.58
C ALA A 76 -3.86 -15.14 -3.49
N LYS A 77 -3.09 -14.11 -3.82
CA LYS A 77 -2.15 -13.49 -2.87
C LYS A 77 -2.87 -12.79 -1.72
N ILE A 78 -4.01 -12.16 -2.00
CA ILE A 78 -4.82 -11.53 -0.95
C ILE A 78 -5.32 -12.57 0.03
N ALA A 79 -5.81 -13.70 -0.48
CA ALA A 79 -6.30 -14.78 0.37
C ALA A 79 -5.18 -15.36 1.24
N ASP A 80 -3.97 -15.52 0.66
CA ASP A 80 -2.85 -16.14 1.36
C ASP A 80 -2.22 -15.21 2.40
N HIS A 81 -2.10 -13.92 2.09
CA HIS A 81 -1.30 -12.99 2.89
C HIS A 81 -2.10 -11.93 3.61
N GLN A 82 -3.32 -11.66 3.18
CA GLN A 82 -4.20 -10.64 3.76
C GLN A 82 -3.47 -9.30 3.93
N PRO A 83 -3.10 -8.64 2.82
CA PRO A 83 -2.33 -7.40 2.90
C PRO A 83 -3.13 -6.29 3.58
N ASP A 84 -2.42 -5.32 4.12
CA ASP A 84 -3.00 -4.15 4.76
C ASP A 84 -3.43 -3.09 3.74
N ILE A 85 -2.82 -3.09 2.57
CA ILE A 85 -3.14 -2.16 1.48
C ILE A 85 -2.76 -2.80 0.14
N VAL A 86 -3.50 -2.45 -0.90
CA VAL A 86 -3.32 -2.98 -2.26
C VAL A 86 -3.15 -1.84 -3.25
N PHE A 87 -2.14 -1.94 -4.09
CA PHE A 87 -1.98 -1.08 -5.27
C PHE A 87 -2.25 -1.92 -6.50
N VAL A 88 -3.10 -1.44 -7.40
CA VAL A 88 -3.49 -2.21 -8.57
C VAL A 88 -3.45 -1.35 -9.83
N ASP A 89 -2.74 -1.85 -10.85
CA ASP A 89 -2.71 -1.24 -12.17
C ASP A 89 -4.08 -1.31 -12.83
N ILE A 90 -4.53 -0.21 -13.39
CA ILE A 90 -5.82 -0.15 -14.08
C ILE A 90 -5.80 -0.99 -15.35
N MET A 91 -4.73 -0.87 -16.13
CA MET A 91 -4.63 -1.51 -17.45
C MET A 91 -3.94 -2.86 -17.34
N MET A 92 -4.72 -3.92 -17.22
CA MET A 92 -4.21 -5.29 -17.20
C MET A 92 -5.06 -6.16 -18.10
N PRO A 93 -4.46 -7.20 -18.71
CA PRO A 93 -5.24 -8.10 -19.58
C PRO A 93 -6.22 -8.95 -18.75
N ARG A 94 -7.30 -9.33 -19.36
CA ARG A 94 -8.35 -10.21 -18.83
C ARG A 94 -9.13 -9.59 -17.69
N LEU A 95 -8.52 -9.29 -16.59
CA LEU A 95 -9.15 -8.73 -15.41
C LEU A 95 -8.43 -7.41 -15.10
N ASP A 96 -9.06 -6.28 -15.45
CA ASP A 96 -8.44 -4.97 -15.25
C ASP A 96 -8.48 -4.54 -13.79
N GLY A 97 -7.90 -3.38 -13.50
CA GLY A 97 -7.82 -2.87 -12.14
C GLY A 97 -9.18 -2.57 -11.52
N TYR A 98 -10.12 -2.05 -12.30
CA TYR A 98 -11.47 -1.79 -11.79
C TYR A 98 -12.18 -3.08 -11.42
N GLN A 99 -12.09 -4.08 -12.27
CA GLN A 99 -12.69 -5.39 -12.03
C GLN A 99 -12.06 -6.06 -10.81
N THR A 100 -10.74 -6.00 -10.71
CA THR A 100 -10.01 -6.56 -9.56
C THR A 100 -10.44 -5.87 -8.26
N CYS A 101 -10.50 -4.55 -8.27
CA CYS A 101 -10.95 -3.78 -7.10
C CYS A 101 -12.37 -4.17 -6.71
N ALA A 102 -13.28 -4.27 -7.68
CA ALA A 102 -14.66 -4.65 -7.41
C ALA A 102 -14.73 -6.01 -6.73
N LEU A 103 -13.95 -6.98 -7.20
CA LEU A 103 -13.94 -8.32 -6.59
C LEU A 103 -13.43 -8.28 -5.15
N ILE A 104 -12.39 -7.49 -4.87
CA ILE A 104 -11.88 -7.32 -3.51
C ILE A 104 -12.96 -6.71 -2.63
N LYS A 105 -13.60 -5.66 -3.09
CA LYS A 105 -14.59 -4.91 -2.28
C LYS A 105 -15.90 -5.66 -2.10
N HIS A 106 -16.23 -6.59 -2.97
CA HIS A 106 -17.41 -7.43 -2.80
C HIS A 106 -17.18 -8.59 -1.84
N ASN A 107 -15.94 -8.86 -1.46
CA ASN A 107 -15.63 -9.93 -0.53
C ASN A 107 -15.71 -9.39 0.90
N LYS A 108 -16.54 -10.04 1.73
CA LYS A 108 -16.77 -9.58 3.11
C LYS A 108 -15.49 -9.57 3.95
N VAL A 109 -14.56 -10.45 3.66
CA VAL A 109 -13.31 -10.55 4.43
C VAL A 109 -12.32 -9.46 3.99
N PHE A 110 -12.29 -9.12 2.70
CA PHE A 110 -11.25 -8.26 2.14
C PHE A 110 -11.69 -6.83 1.86
N ARG A 111 -12.99 -6.53 1.94
CA ARG A 111 -13.50 -5.21 1.53
C ARG A 111 -13.00 -4.04 2.36
N SER A 112 -12.47 -4.31 3.56
CA SER A 112 -11.90 -3.25 4.38
C SER A 112 -10.47 -2.89 3.98
N ILE A 113 -9.83 -3.68 3.11
CA ILE A 113 -8.47 -3.40 2.65
C ILE A 113 -8.52 -2.20 1.69
N PRO A 114 -7.77 -1.12 1.97
CA PRO A 114 -7.71 0.01 1.04
C PRO A 114 -7.10 -0.41 -0.30
N VAL A 115 -7.71 0.05 -1.39
CA VAL A 115 -7.24 -0.22 -2.74
C VAL A 115 -6.91 1.10 -3.41
N ILE A 116 -5.66 1.24 -3.85
CA ILE A 116 -5.15 2.42 -4.54
C ILE A 116 -4.90 2.02 -6.00
N MET A 117 -5.50 2.76 -6.93
CA MET A 117 -5.35 2.47 -8.36
C MET A 117 -4.07 3.10 -8.89
N LEU A 118 -3.39 2.40 -9.79
CA LEU A 118 -2.21 2.91 -10.48
C LEU A 118 -2.59 3.20 -11.94
N SER A 119 -2.53 4.47 -12.32
CA SER A 119 -2.89 4.91 -13.67
C SER A 119 -1.63 5.28 -14.45
N SER A 120 -1.55 4.91 -15.71
CA SER A 120 -0.44 5.36 -16.55
C SER A 120 -0.55 6.86 -16.81
N LYS A 121 0.57 7.49 -17.13
CA LYS A 121 0.62 8.93 -17.42
C LYS A 121 -0.32 9.29 -18.58
N ASP A 122 -0.40 8.41 -19.57
CA ASP A 122 -1.25 8.63 -20.75
C ASP A 122 -2.62 8.01 -20.60
N GLY A 123 -2.87 7.30 -19.50
CA GLY A 123 -4.15 6.69 -19.24
C GLY A 123 -5.11 7.66 -18.59
N LEU A 124 -6.40 7.41 -18.80
CA LEU A 124 -7.43 8.23 -18.19
C LEU A 124 -8.04 7.45 -17.04
N PHE A 125 -7.71 7.86 -15.82
CA PHE A 125 -8.37 7.29 -14.64
C PHE A 125 -9.78 7.85 -14.57
N ASP A 126 -10.75 6.97 -14.57
CA ASP A 126 -12.16 7.34 -14.41
C ASP A 126 -12.47 7.38 -12.91
N ARG A 127 -12.52 8.60 -12.36
CA ARG A 127 -12.77 8.79 -10.92
C ARG A 127 -14.13 8.26 -10.51
N ALA A 128 -15.14 8.45 -11.36
CA ALA A 128 -16.47 7.96 -11.05
C ALA A 128 -16.48 6.44 -10.98
N ARG A 129 -15.85 5.78 -11.96
CA ARG A 129 -15.75 4.33 -11.97
C ARG A 129 -14.94 3.81 -10.79
N GLY A 130 -13.86 4.50 -10.45
CA GLY A 130 -13.06 4.17 -9.27
C GLY A 130 -13.88 4.18 -7.99
N ARG A 131 -14.71 5.20 -7.81
CA ARG A 131 -15.59 5.28 -6.63
C ARG A 131 -16.64 4.17 -6.63
N ILE A 132 -17.20 3.86 -7.79
CA ILE A 132 -18.21 2.80 -7.91
C ILE A 132 -17.65 1.45 -7.48
N VAL A 133 -16.42 1.13 -7.87
CA VAL A 133 -15.80 -0.14 -7.49
C VAL A 133 -15.17 -0.11 -6.10
N GLY A 134 -15.15 1.05 -5.46
CA GLY A 134 -14.72 1.19 -4.06
C GLY A 134 -13.24 1.47 -3.84
N SER A 135 -12.52 1.93 -4.88
CA SER A 135 -11.12 2.32 -4.66
C SER A 135 -11.04 3.59 -3.80
N GLU A 136 -10.04 3.67 -2.95
CA GLU A 136 -9.87 4.80 -2.03
C GLU A 136 -9.11 5.96 -2.66
N HIS A 137 -8.24 5.68 -3.62
CA HIS A 137 -7.39 6.70 -4.20
C HIS A 137 -6.74 6.20 -5.48
N TYR A 138 -6.01 7.07 -6.17
CA TYR A 138 -5.21 6.65 -7.33
C TYR A 138 -3.89 7.41 -7.36
N LEU A 139 -2.89 6.81 -7.99
CA LEU A 139 -1.59 7.43 -8.27
C LEU A 139 -1.30 7.29 -9.76
N THR A 140 -0.58 8.27 -10.30
CA THR A 140 -0.13 8.24 -11.69
C THR A 140 1.27 7.64 -11.76
N LYS A 141 1.50 6.74 -12.70
CA LYS A 141 2.82 6.19 -12.96
C LYS A 141 3.57 7.08 -13.96
N PRO A 142 4.86 7.33 -13.77
CA PRO A 142 5.68 6.88 -12.66
C PRO A 142 5.38 7.67 -11.39
N PHE A 143 5.34 6.96 -10.27
CA PHE A 143 5.12 7.58 -8.96
C PHE A 143 6.46 7.82 -8.27
N THR A 144 6.50 8.81 -7.40
CA THR A 144 7.66 9.04 -6.54
C THR A 144 7.52 8.22 -5.26
N LYS A 145 8.64 8.07 -4.56
CA LYS A 145 8.64 7.44 -3.23
C LYS A 145 7.68 8.16 -2.30
N ASP A 146 7.72 9.50 -2.28
CA ASP A 146 6.89 10.29 -1.38
C ASP A 146 5.40 10.12 -1.69
N GLU A 147 5.04 10.08 -2.97
CA GLU A 147 3.65 9.85 -3.37
C GLU A 147 3.16 8.49 -2.90
N LEU A 148 4.00 7.47 -3.06
CA LEU A 148 3.66 6.11 -2.66
C LEU A 148 3.47 6.03 -1.14
N LEU A 149 4.41 6.58 -0.37
CA LEU A 149 4.35 6.57 1.08
C LEU A 149 3.19 7.39 1.62
N SER A 150 2.91 8.53 1.01
CA SER A 150 1.78 9.37 1.43
C SER A 150 0.45 8.67 1.23
N ALA A 151 0.30 7.97 0.09
CA ALA A 151 -0.91 7.21 -0.17
C ALA A 151 -1.13 6.13 0.90
N ILE A 152 -0.05 5.44 1.28
CA ILE A 152 -0.14 4.42 2.31
C ILE A 152 -0.54 5.04 3.65
N GLU A 153 0.16 6.08 4.08
CA GLU A 153 -0.09 6.71 5.37
C GLU A 153 -1.50 7.28 5.49
N SER A 154 -2.02 7.78 4.38
CA SER A 154 -3.37 8.37 4.38
C SER A 154 -4.49 7.34 4.49
N HIS A 155 -4.22 6.07 4.18
CA HIS A 155 -5.28 5.08 4.02
C HIS A 155 -5.13 3.85 4.92
N ILE A 156 -4.10 3.80 5.76
CA ILE A 156 -3.92 2.67 6.68
C ILE A 156 -4.36 3.08 8.07
N GLY A 157 -4.94 3.15 8.76
CA GLY A 157 -5.35 3.55 10.10
C GLY A 157 -4.28 3.42 11.20
N ARG A 158 -3.03 3.62 10.82
CA ARG A 158 -1.95 3.52 11.82
C ARG A 158 -1.45 4.88 12.25
#